data_bdd7fbc137ca976586d5c69d1a7320d7
#
_entry.id   bdd7fbc137ca976586d5c69d1a7320d7
#
_cell.length_a   1.000
_cell.length_b   1.000
_cell.length_c   1.000
_cell.angle_alpha   90.00
_cell.angle_beta   90.00
_cell.angle_gamma   90.00
#
_symmetry.space_group_name_H-M   'P 1'
#
loop_
_entity.id
_entity.type
_entity.pdbx_description
1 polymer ?
#
loop_
_entity_poly.entity_id
_entity_poly.type
_entity_poly.pdbx_seq_one_letter_code
_entity_poly.pdbx_strand_id
1 'polypeptide(L)'
;MRVILFILLVISSFLTFSQNHFRYDQIQVINSAGDTIKNPFGGGFNAPQFSEIDLNFDGIKDLFVFDRDGDIIKTFINGGTANTVDYTFSADYWKRFPELRSFTLLRDYNCDGKQDIFTRATGGMAVYKNTSNPVDGIQFELVTDLLL
;
A
#
# COMPACT_ATOMS: atom_id res chain seq x y z
N MET A 1 9.76 -5.78 -53.76
CA MET A 1 10.37 -4.82 -52.83
C MET A 1 9.39 -4.23 -51.78
N ARG A 2 8.14 -3.90 -52.12
CA ARG A 2 7.15 -3.34 -51.13
C ARG A 2 6.71 -4.35 -50.03
N VAL A 3 6.57 -5.63 -50.34
CA VAL A 3 6.13 -6.67 -49.37
C VAL A 3 7.20 -6.97 -48.31
N ILE A 4 8.47 -6.96 -48.71
CA ILE A 4 9.60 -7.21 -47.76
C ILE A 4 9.73 -6.05 -46.74
N LEU A 5 9.48 -4.81 -47.16
CA LEU A 5 9.50 -3.67 -46.26
C LEU A 5 8.37 -3.70 -45.21
N PHE A 6 7.20 -4.22 -45.62
CA PHE A 6 6.06 -4.36 -44.70
C PHE A 6 6.29 -5.43 -43.64
N ILE A 7 6.93 -6.55 -44.01
CA ILE A 7 7.27 -7.64 -43.08
C ILE A 7 8.33 -7.16 -42.07
N LEU A 8 9.32 -6.38 -42.52
CA LEU A 8 10.34 -5.79 -41.62
C LEU A 8 9.73 -4.80 -40.64
N LEU A 9 8.74 -4.00 -41.03
CA LEU A 9 8.06 -3.05 -40.16
C LEU A 9 7.16 -3.76 -39.11
N VAL A 10 6.55 -4.88 -39.48
CA VAL A 10 5.74 -5.69 -38.57
C VAL A 10 6.62 -6.43 -37.53
N ILE A 11 7.79 -6.93 -37.94
CA ILE A 11 8.72 -7.60 -37.05
C ILE A 11 9.37 -6.62 -36.07
N SER A 12 9.62 -5.36 -36.46
CA SER A 12 10.17 -4.33 -35.56
C SER A 12 9.18 -3.93 -34.45
N SER A 13 7.88 -4.11 -34.66
CA SER A 13 6.84 -3.81 -33.67
C SER A 13 6.77 -4.81 -32.50
N PHE A 14 7.45 -5.95 -32.61
CA PHE A 14 7.49 -6.99 -31.56
C PHE A 14 8.77 -6.98 -30.70
N LEU A 15 9.70 -6.06 -30.97
CA LEU A 15 10.86 -5.85 -30.09
C LEU A 15 10.48 -4.89 -28.95
N THR A 16 9.46 -5.26 -28.16
CA THR A 16 9.26 -4.66 -26.85
C THR A 16 10.34 -5.19 -25.93
N PHE A 17 11.30 -4.33 -25.61
CA PHE A 17 12.22 -4.62 -24.51
C PHE A 17 11.37 -4.63 -23.23
N SER A 18 11.17 -5.83 -22.69
CA SER A 18 10.66 -5.97 -21.33
C SER A 18 11.66 -5.28 -20.40
N GLN A 19 11.27 -4.17 -19.79
CA GLN A 19 12.06 -3.60 -18.71
C GLN A 19 12.01 -4.60 -17.55
N ASN A 20 13.18 -5.05 -17.12
CA ASN A 20 13.30 -5.88 -15.93
C ASN A 20 12.94 -4.99 -14.71
N HIS A 21 11.72 -5.13 -14.22
CA HIS A 21 11.31 -4.51 -12.97
C HIS A 21 11.76 -5.42 -11.82
N PHE A 22 12.73 -4.96 -11.06
CA PHE A 22 13.10 -5.64 -9.81
C PHE A 22 12.14 -5.18 -8.72
N ARG A 23 11.57 -6.14 -7.99
CA ARG A 23 10.82 -5.82 -6.76
C ARG A 23 11.83 -5.39 -5.69
N TYR A 24 11.51 -4.33 -4.94
CA TYR A 24 12.37 -3.82 -3.86
C TYR A 24 12.57 -4.85 -2.73
N ASP A 25 11.66 -5.81 -2.53
CA ASP A 25 11.76 -6.91 -1.57
C ASP A 25 12.84 -7.93 -1.93
N GLN A 26 13.34 -7.90 -3.17
CA GLN A 26 14.46 -8.73 -3.64
C GLN A 26 15.82 -8.03 -3.52
N ILE A 27 15.85 -6.75 -3.13
CA ILE A 27 17.06 -5.97 -2.98
C ILE A 27 17.50 -6.02 -1.52
N GLN A 28 18.57 -6.76 -1.25
CA GLN A 28 19.22 -6.77 0.06
C GLN A 28 20.10 -5.53 0.21
N VAL A 29 19.84 -4.73 1.25
CA VAL A 29 20.66 -3.60 1.64
C VAL A 29 21.45 -3.97 2.89
N ILE A 30 22.76 -3.78 2.86
CA ILE A 30 23.67 -4.08 3.96
C ILE A 30 24.35 -2.79 4.45
N ASN A 31 24.62 -2.72 5.76
CA ASN A 31 25.41 -1.64 6.36
C ASN A 31 26.93 -1.85 6.15
N SER A 32 27.74 -0.91 6.61
CA SER A 32 29.21 -1.01 6.49
C SER A 32 29.83 -2.14 7.33
N ALA A 33 29.10 -2.71 8.29
CA ALA A 33 29.53 -3.86 9.09
C ALA A 33 29.12 -5.20 8.46
N GLY A 34 28.36 -5.19 7.35
CA GLY A 34 27.89 -6.39 6.66
C GLY A 34 26.51 -6.90 7.14
N ASP A 35 25.84 -6.20 8.06
CA ASP A 35 24.52 -6.60 8.55
C ASP A 35 23.43 -6.18 7.57
N THR A 36 22.42 -7.02 7.39
CA THR A 36 21.22 -6.69 6.60
C THR A 36 20.38 -5.64 7.31
N ILE A 37 20.09 -4.55 6.60
CA ILE A 37 19.17 -3.49 7.09
C ILE A 37 17.73 -3.96 6.95
N LYS A 38 16.98 -3.98 8.06
CA LYS A 38 15.55 -4.26 8.06
C LYS A 38 14.80 -3.03 7.54
N ASN A 39 13.83 -3.25 6.63
CA ASN A 39 12.98 -2.21 6.04
C ASN A 39 13.74 -1.05 5.35
N PRO A 40 14.74 -1.29 4.49
CA PRO A 40 15.58 -0.24 3.93
C PRO A 40 14.79 0.79 3.09
N PHE A 41 13.62 0.41 2.59
CA PHE A 41 12.72 1.25 1.78
C PHE A 41 11.45 1.69 2.54
N GLY A 42 11.35 1.37 3.82
CA GLY A 42 10.19 1.69 4.65
C GLY A 42 10.08 3.16 5.09
N GLY A 43 11.17 3.90 5.02
CA GLY A 43 11.25 5.29 5.49
C GLY A 43 10.85 6.35 4.46
N GLY A 44 11.29 7.60 4.70
CA GLY A 44 11.06 8.74 3.79
C GLY A 44 9.69 9.39 3.99
N PHE A 45 9.26 9.58 5.24
CA PHE A 45 8.02 10.28 5.60
C PHE A 45 8.28 11.77 5.86
N ASN A 46 7.35 12.63 5.44
CA ASN A 46 7.35 14.06 5.73
C ASN A 46 6.26 14.45 6.74
N ALA A 47 5.02 14.01 6.51
CA ALA A 47 3.88 14.33 7.36
C ALA A 47 3.01 13.08 7.63
N PRO A 48 3.57 12.03 8.27
CA PRO A 48 2.90 10.76 8.41
C PRO A 48 1.75 10.79 9.42
N GLN A 49 0.69 10.07 9.10
CA GLN A 49 -0.41 9.72 9.98
C GLN A 49 -0.38 8.21 10.17
N PHE A 50 -0.41 7.76 11.43
CA PHE A 50 -0.32 6.36 11.79
C PHE A 50 -1.68 5.82 12.20
N SER A 51 -2.02 4.63 11.72
CA SER A 51 -3.22 3.90 12.11
C SER A 51 -2.93 2.40 12.19
N GLU A 52 -3.80 1.68 12.84
CA GLU A 52 -3.70 0.23 12.98
C GLU A 52 -4.76 -0.45 12.11
N ILE A 53 -4.43 -1.59 11.52
CA ILE A 53 -5.34 -2.44 10.76
C ILE A 53 -4.76 -3.85 10.69
N ASP A 54 -5.60 -4.88 10.70
CA ASP A 54 -5.17 -6.27 10.43
C ASP A 54 -5.19 -6.50 8.92
N LEU A 55 -4.01 -6.52 8.30
CA LEU A 55 -3.84 -6.59 6.84
C LEU A 55 -3.80 -8.03 6.32
N ASN A 56 -3.26 -8.94 7.13
CA ASN A 56 -3.01 -10.33 6.77
C ASN A 56 -4.00 -11.32 7.41
N PHE A 57 -4.93 -10.82 8.24
CA PHE A 57 -5.97 -11.58 8.95
C PHE A 57 -5.41 -12.59 9.98
N ASP A 58 -4.29 -12.25 10.63
CA ASP A 58 -3.70 -13.06 11.70
C ASP A 58 -4.20 -12.67 13.11
N GLY A 59 -5.04 -11.64 13.21
CA GLY A 59 -5.61 -11.09 14.44
C GLY A 59 -4.69 -10.11 15.17
N ILE A 60 -3.49 -9.84 14.64
CA ILE A 60 -2.54 -8.86 15.15
C ILE A 60 -2.72 -7.56 14.36
N LYS A 61 -2.68 -6.42 15.04
CA LYS A 61 -2.77 -5.14 14.35
C LYS A 61 -1.45 -4.78 13.69
N ASP A 62 -1.51 -4.61 12.38
CA ASP A 62 -0.45 -4.11 11.52
C ASP A 62 -0.42 -2.58 11.50
N LEU A 63 0.65 -2.01 10.96
CA LEU A 63 0.82 -0.57 10.87
C LEU A 63 0.47 -0.07 9.46
N PHE A 64 -0.51 0.82 9.40
CA PHE A 64 -0.83 1.63 8.24
C PHE A 64 -0.24 3.04 8.44
N VAL A 65 0.48 3.52 7.44
CA VAL A 65 1.04 4.87 7.41
C VAL A 65 0.55 5.60 6.17
N PHE A 66 -0.08 6.74 6.37
CA PHE A 66 -0.43 7.66 5.31
C PHE A 66 0.42 8.92 5.42
N ASP A 67 1.28 9.15 4.43
CA ASP A 67 2.06 10.39 4.36
C ASP A 67 1.26 11.44 3.58
N ARG A 68 0.86 12.50 4.26
CA ARG A 68 0.07 13.60 3.71
C ARG A 68 0.80 14.39 2.63
N ASP A 69 2.13 14.35 2.66
CA ASP A 69 2.95 14.97 1.61
C ASP A 69 3.15 13.95 0.49
N GLY A 70 2.33 14.08 -0.55
CA GLY A 70 2.32 13.20 -1.71
C GLY A 70 1.26 12.10 -1.68
N ASP A 71 0.38 12.07 -0.66
CA ASP A 71 -0.73 11.09 -0.54
C ASP A 71 -0.23 9.62 -0.63
N ILE A 72 0.87 9.31 0.07
CA ILE A 72 1.57 8.02 -0.03
C ILE A 72 1.11 7.07 1.08
N ILE A 73 0.71 5.86 0.69
CA ILE A 73 0.40 4.77 1.61
C ILE A 73 1.63 3.87 1.75
N LYS A 74 2.00 3.56 3.00
CA LYS A 74 2.93 2.49 3.33
C LYS A 74 2.34 1.58 4.40
N THR A 75 2.59 0.29 4.25
CA THR A 75 2.07 -0.73 5.15
C THR A 75 3.20 -1.57 5.71
N PHE A 76 3.05 -1.99 6.97
CA PHE A 76 4.04 -2.81 7.66
C PHE A 76 3.31 -3.91 8.43
N ILE A 77 3.71 -5.15 8.20
CA ILE A 77 3.19 -6.32 8.91
C ILE A 77 3.87 -6.43 10.26
N ASN A 78 3.06 -6.61 11.30
CA ASN A 78 3.51 -6.83 12.66
C ASN A 78 3.76 -8.32 12.88
N GLY A 79 4.99 -8.71 13.21
CA GLY A 79 5.34 -10.11 13.50
C GLY A 79 4.83 -10.64 14.84
N GLY A 80 4.16 -9.80 15.65
CA GLY A 80 3.53 -10.22 16.90
C GLY A 80 4.47 -10.51 18.07
N THR A 81 5.76 -10.18 17.94
CA THR A 81 6.73 -10.40 19.02
C THR A 81 6.48 -9.43 20.17
N ALA A 82 6.10 -9.94 21.33
CA ALA A 82 5.77 -9.12 22.49
C ALA A 82 6.94 -8.22 22.94
N ASN A 83 6.63 -6.97 23.29
CA ASN A 83 7.58 -5.96 23.79
C ASN A 83 8.74 -5.61 22.83
N THR A 84 8.57 -5.85 21.53
CA THR A 84 9.55 -5.48 20.50
C THR A 84 8.88 -4.72 19.36
N VAL A 85 9.67 -3.91 18.64
CA VAL A 85 9.24 -3.31 17.38
C VAL A 85 9.53 -4.33 16.27
N ASP A 86 8.53 -5.15 15.93
CA ASP A 86 8.67 -6.24 14.96
C ASP A 86 7.84 -6.01 13.69
N TYR A 87 8.06 -4.88 13.05
CA TYR A 87 7.39 -4.52 11.81
C TYR A 87 8.24 -4.83 10.58
N THR A 88 7.61 -5.39 9.55
CA THR A 88 8.22 -5.66 8.25
C THR A 88 7.47 -4.91 7.16
N PHE A 89 8.16 -4.06 6.40
CA PHE A 89 7.58 -3.30 5.31
C PHE A 89 7.00 -4.23 4.23
N SER A 90 5.75 -3.98 3.83
CA SER A 90 5.08 -4.68 2.74
C SER A 90 4.42 -3.69 1.79
N ALA A 91 4.77 -3.75 0.51
CA ALA A 91 4.12 -2.95 -0.53
C ALA A 91 2.96 -3.68 -1.22
N ASP A 92 2.53 -4.84 -0.73
CA ASP A 92 1.49 -5.62 -1.41
C ASP A 92 0.08 -5.08 -1.15
N TYR A 93 -0.12 -4.38 -0.02
CA TYR A 93 -1.44 -3.96 0.44
C TYR A 93 -1.88 -2.58 -0.04
N TRP A 94 -0.98 -1.64 -0.35
CA TRP A 94 -1.35 -0.26 -0.66
C TRP A 94 -2.35 -0.14 -1.83
N LYS A 95 -2.29 -1.02 -2.81
CA LYS A 95 -3.20 -1.06 -3.97
C LYS A 95 -4.62 -1.48 -3.64
N ARG A 96 -4.84 -2.00 -2.45
CA ARG A 96 -6.15 -2.44 -1.96
C ARG A 96 -6.94 -1.31 -1.30
N PHE A 97 -6.28 -0.19 -0.98
CA PHE A 97 -6.93 0.97 -0.43
C PHE A 97 -7.54 1.83 -1.54
N PRO A 98 -8.65 2.54 -1.27
CA PRO A 98 -9.19 3.53 -2.18
C PRO A 98 -8.19 4.69 -2.36
N GLU A 99 -8.49 5.60 -3.29
CA GLU A 99 -7.72 6.83 -3.42
C GLU A 99 -7.89 7.69 -2.17
N LEU A 100 -6.79 7.91 -1.45
CA LEU A 100 -6.75 8.69 -0.21
C LEU A 100 -6.04 10.01 -0.46
N ARG A 101 -6.52 11.11 0.15
CA ARG A 101 -5.97 12.45 -0.09
C ARG A 101 -5.86 13.28 1.19
N SER A 102 -4.75 13.96 1.35
CA SER A 102 -4.49 15.03 2.33
C SER A 102 -4.65 14.67 3.80
N PHE A 103 -5.52 13.74 4.14
CA PHE A 103 -5.80 13.27 5.51
C PHE A 103 -6.40 11.88 5.44
N THR A 104 -5.94 10.98 6.30
CA THR A 104 -6.53 9.63 6.43
C THR A 104 -6.43 9.14 7.86
N LEU A 105 -7.53 8.71 8.42
CA LEU A 105 -7.61 8.08 9.74
C LEU A 105 -8.38 6.77 9.60
N LEU A 106 -7.82 5.70 10.17
CA LEU A 106 -8.51 4.42 10.28
C LEU A 106 -9.11 4.28 11.68
N ARG A 107 -10.44 4.07 11.73
CA ARG A 107 -11.20 3.88 12.98
C ARG A 107 -12.41 3.00 12.72
N ASP A 108 -12.70 2.09 13.64
CA ASP A 108 -13.95 1.34 13.65
C ASP A 108 -15.08 2.27 14.11
N TYR A 109 -15.91 2.73 13.15
CA TYR A 109 -17.01 3.64 13.46
C TYR A 109 -18.34 2.91 13.70
N ASN A 110 -18.46 1.68 13.17
CA ASN A 110 -19.67 0.89 13.22
C ASN A 110 -19.63 -0.23 14.27
N CYS A 111 -18.51 -0.36 15.00
CA CYS A 111 -18.26 -1.35 16.06
C CYS A 111 -18.31 -2.80 15.56
N ASP A 112 -17.87 -3.05 14.32
CA ASP A 112 -17.76 -4.41 13.77
C ASP A 112 -16.37 -5.05 13.98
N GLY A 113 -15.44 -4.34 14.65
CA GLY A 113 -14.08 -4.78 14.95
C GLY A 113 -13.07 -4.52 13.85
N LYS A 114 -13.50 -3.98 12.70
CA LYS A 114 -12.64 -3.64 11.57
C LYS A 114 -12.38 -2.13 11.53
N GLN A 115 -11.22 -1.75 11.03
CA GLN A 115 -10.87 -0.36 10.90
C GLN A 115 -11.42 0.19 9.58
N ASP A 116 -12.36 1.14 9.66
CA ASP A 116 -12.93 1.88 8.54
C ASP A 116 -12.04 3.08 8.19
N ILE A 117 -12.18 3.64 7.00
CA ILE A 117 -11.37 4.77 6.54
C ILE A 117 -12.20 6.06 6.60
N PHE A 118 -11.58 7.09 7.19
CA PHE A 118 -11.98 8.48 7.08
C PHE A 118 -10.90 9.23 6.30
N THR A 119 -11.26 9.86 5.20
CA THR A 119 -10.33 10.61 4.36
C THR A 119 -10.96 11.87 3.82
N ARG A 120 -10.13 12.81 3.35
CA ARG A 120 -10.64 14.05 2.75
C ARG A 120 -11.37 13.77 1.45
N ALA A 121 -12.53 14.44 1.27
CA ALA A 121 -13.25 14.53 0.01
C ALA A 121 -13.56 15.99 -0.35
N THR A 122 -14.06 16.23 -1.56
CA THR A 122 -14.47 17.57 -1.99
C THR A 122 -15.67 18.04 -1.18
N GLY A 123 -15.47 19.09 -0.39
CA GLY A 123 -16.53 19.68 0.45
C GLY A 123 -16.67 19.08 1.82
N GLY A 124 -15.98 17.98 2.17
CA GLY A 124 -16.11 17.32 3.47
C GLY A 124 -15.15 16.16 3.64
N MET A 125 -15.65 15.08 4.19
CA MET A 125 -14.92 13.86 4.47
C MET A 125 -15.64 12.67 3.85
N ALA A 126 -14.91 11.78 3.22
CA ALA A 126 -15.40 10.49 2.78
C ALA A 126 -15.18 9.44 3.86
N VAL A 127 -16.14 8.51 3.96
CA VAL A 127 -16.09 7.36 4.85
C VAL A 127 -16.18 6.09 4.02
N TYR A 128 -15.22 5.19 4.19
CA TYR A 128 -15.26 3.87 3.58
C TYR A 128 -15.35 2.81 4.67
N LYS A 129 -16.38 1.96 4.56
CA LYS A 129 -16.52 0.79 5.43
C LYS A 129 -15.53 -0.29 5.03
N ASN A 130 -14.91 -0.91 6.02
CA ASN A 130 -14.02 -2.05 5.83
C ASN A 130 -14.85 -3.34 5.64
N THR A 131 -14.85 -3.86 4.42
CA THR A 131 -15.53 -5.11 4.04
C THR A 131 -14.56 -6.28 3.88
N SER A 132 -13.30 -6.09 4.31
CA SER A 132 -12.23 -7.09 4.22
C SER A 132 -12.58 -8.43 4.86
N ASN A 133 -12.09 -9.51 4.24
CA ASN A 133 -12.21 -10.86 4.77
C ASN A 133 -11.05 -11.74 4.27
N PRO A 134 -10.76 -12.90 4.91
CA PRO A 134 -9.60 -13.73 4.54
C PRO A 134 -9.66 -14.35 3.14
N VAL A 135 -10.85 -14.40 2.50
CA VAL A 135 -11.02 -15.00 1.16
C VAL A 135 -10.70 -13.98 0.07
N ASP A 136 -11.26 -12.78 0.20
CA ASP A 136 -11.17 -11.72 -0.82
C ASP A 136 -10.03 -10.72 -0.53
N GLY A 137 -9.51 -10.76 0.71
CA GLY A 137 -8.45 -9.85 1.19
C GLY A 137 -8.99 -8.49 1.64
N ILE A 138 -8.12 -7.48 1.61
CA ILE A 138 -8.45 -6.10 2.01
C ILE A 138 -9.38 -5.47 0.99
N GLN A 139 -10.53 -4.97 1.48
CA GLN A 139 -11.57 -4.32 0.68
C GLN A 139 -12.27 -3.21 1.47
N PHE A 140 -12.69 -2.17 0.78
CA PHE A 140 -13.42 -1.04 1.34
C PHE A 140 -14.58 -0.65 0.43
N GLU A 141 -15.71 -0.29 1.03
CA GLU A 141 -16.90 0.19 0.35
C GLU A 141 -17.19 1.63 0.75
N LEU A 142 -17.41 2.51 -0.23
CA LEU A 142 -17.78 3.91 0.04
C LEU A 142 -19.15 3.99 0.69
N VAL A 143 -19.23 4.55 1.89
CA VAL A 143 -20.47 4.80 2.62
C VAL A 143 -21.02 6.19 2.30
N THR A 144 -20.14 7.19 2.34
CA THR A 144 -20.44 8.57 1.96
C THR A 144 -19.19 9.30 1.53
N ASP A 145 -19.34 10.20 0.58
CA ASP A 145 -18.29 11.13 0.13
C ASP A 145 -18.48 12.54 0.67
N LEU A 146 -19.50 12.74 1.53
CA LEU A 146 -19.83 14.03 2.11
C LEU A 146 -20.32 13.87 3.56
N LEU A 147 -19.39 13.68 4.47
CA LEU A 147 -19.62 13.85 5.91
C LEU A 147 -19.21 15.30 6.29
N LEU A 148 -20.17 16.07 6.74
CA LEU A 148 -20.00 17.47 7.17
C LEU A 148 -19.79 17.57 8.67
#